data_0d202191ddb43a8d5761e29d1443d60b
#
_entry.id   0d202191ddb43a8d5761e29d1443d60b
#
_cell.length_a   1.000
_cell.length_b   1.000
_cell.length_c   1.000
_cell.angle_alpha   90.00
_cell.angle_beta   90.00
_cell.angle_gamma   90.00
#
_symmetry.space_group_name_H-M   'P 1'
#
loop_
_entity.id
_entity.type
_entity.pdbx_description
1 polymer ?
#
loop_
_entity_poly.entity_id
_entity_poly.type
_entity_poly.pdbx_seq_one_letter_code
_entity_poly.pdbx_strand_id
1 'polypeptide(L)'
;QNNWRVTKTTLRLGSRIIGKCMMGSTSNALDKGGRNFKKLYDDSDVTKRNANGQTRSGLYSLFIPMEWNYEGYIDSYGYPVFETPQEKVFGPHGTPIKLGVIEYWENEVEGLKEDQDGLNEFYRQFPRTTKHAFRDESKMSLFNLTKIYQQIDYNEEAASAAVVTKGNFQWENGIKDTRVVFSPNKNGNFYITWVPPTNLQNRLIIKNGIKYPGNEHMGAFGCDSYDISGTVDGKGSNGSLHGLTKFSMEDSPVDHFFLEYIARPQTAEIFFEDVLMACVFYGMPILAENNKPRLLYHFRRRGYRGFSMNRPDKVYAKLSVTEREIGGIPNSSQDIIQ
;
A
#
# COMPACT_ATOMS: atom_id res chain seq x y z
N GLN A 1 -2.36 7.21 25.82
CA GLN A 1 -2.32 8.63 25.39
C GLN A 1 -2.68 9.60 26.52
N ASN A 2 -3.71 9.31 27.32
CA ASN A 2 -4.14 10.21 28.40
C ASN A 2 -3.03 10.37 29.46
N ASN A 3 -2.41 9.27 29.88
CA ASN A 3 -1.32 9.32 30.87
C ASN A 3 -0.15 10.19 30.38
N TRP A 4 0.25 10.07 29.11
CA TRP A 4 1.32 10.89 28.57
C TRP A 4 0.97 12.39 28.53
N ARG A 5 -0.27 12.73 28.20
CA ARG A 5 -0.72 14.15 28.22
C ARG A 5 -0.60 14.78 29.60
N VAL A 6 -0.94 14.02 30.65
CA VAL A 6 -0.80 14.48 32.05
C VAL A 6 0.68 14.55 32.44
N THR A 7 1.45 13.47 32.22
CA THR A 7 2.88 13.41 32.58
C THR A 7 3.70 14.50 31.87
N LYS A 8 3.38 14.81 30.59
CA LYS A 8 4.08 15.84 29.83
C LYS A 8 4.00 17.23 30.51
N THR A 9 2.91 17.52 31.20
CA THR A 9 2.74 18.81 31.88
C THR A 9 3.62 18.92 33.13
N THR A 10 3.88 17.82 33.82
CA THR A 10 4.74 17.79 35.02
C THR A 10 6.23 17.99 34.71
N LEU A 11 6.62 17.80 33.45
CA LEU A 11 7.99 18.03 32.98
C LEU A 11 8.31 19.50 32.64
N ARG A 12 7.39 20.40 32.92
CA ARG A 12 7.49 21.83 32.58
C ARG A 12 7.41 22.72 33.82
N LEU A 13 8.19 23.80 33.76
CA LEU A 13 8.02 24.94 34.65
C LEU A 13 7.65 26.16 33.79
N GLY A 14 6.37 26.48 33.76
CA GLY A 14 5.81 27.45 32.82
C GLY A 14 6.00 27.00 31.37
N SER A 15 6.60 27.81 30.52
CA SER A 15 6.90 27.50 29.12
C SER A 15 8.16 26.66 28.95
N ARG A 16 9.01 26.55 29.97
CA ARG A 16 10.31 25.87 29.91
C ARG A 16 10.16 24.38 30.22
N ILE A 17 10.75 23.52 29.39
CA ILE A 17 10.89 22.09 29.66
C ILE A 17 12.10 21.89 30.57
N ILE A 18 11.89 21.33 31.77
CA ILE A 18 12.94 21.08 32.78
C ILE A 18 13.17 19.60 33.04
N GLY A 19 12.22 18.74 32.69
CA GLY A 19 12.32 17.29 32.90
C GLY A 19 12.57 16.54 31.60
N LYS A 20 13.07 15.31 31.75
CA LYS A 20 13.26 14.35 30.66
C LYS A 20 12.39 13.11 30.94
N CYS A 21 11.90 12.47 29.89
CA CYS A 21 11.16 11.21 29.99
C CYS A 21 11.68 10.23 28.95
N MET A 22 11.90 9.01 29.40
CA MET A 22 12.18 7.87 28.53
C MET A 22 11.14 6.79 28.81
N MET A 23 10.53 6.25 27.76
CA MET A 23 9.57 5.17 27.85
C MET A 23 10.05 4.03 26.96
N GLY A 24 10.21 2.84 27.54
CA GLY A 24 10.46 1.61 26.81
C GLY A 24 9.24 0.71 26.89
N SER A 25 8.91 0.04 25.79
CA SER A 25 7.85 -0.96 25.76
C SER A 25 8.05 -1.91 24.58
N THR A 26 7.61 -3.15 24.74
CA THR A 26 7.34 -4.03 23.62
C THR A 26 5.93 -3.72 23.09
N SER A 27 5.67 -4.03 21.82
CA SER A 27 4.35 -3.88 21.25
C SER A 27 3.42 -4.99 21.72
N ASN A 28 2.16 -4.65 21.88
CA ASN A 28 1.09 -5.62 22.13
C ASN A 28 0.11 -5.63 20.96
N ALA A 29 -0.73 -6.65 20.84
CA ALA A 29 -1.80 -6.71 19.86
C ALA A 29 -2.60 -5.40 19.85
N LEU A 30 -2.95 -4.89 18.67
CA LEU A 30 -3.56 -3.56 18.54
C LEU A 30 -4.91 -3.45 19.24
N ASP A 31 -5.68 -4.53 19.28
CA ASP A 31 -6.95 -4.66 19.99
C ASP A 31 -6.78 -4.73 21.52
N LYS A 32 -5.64 -5.24 22.01
CA LYS A 32 -5.30 -5.36 23.44
C LYS A 32 -4.52 -4.17 24.00
N GLY A 33 -4.68 -2.99 23.42
CA GLY A 33 -4.06 -1.74 23.88
C GLY A 33 -2.86 -1.26 23.04
N GLY A 34 -2.31 -2.07 22.14
CA GLY A 34 -1.20 -1.73 21.25
C GLY A 34 -1.50 -0.53 20.36
N ARG A 35 -2.76 -0.31 19.97
CA ARG A 35 -3.19 0.83 19.14
C ARG A 35 -2.83 2.20 19.76
N ASN A 36 -2.98 2.35 21.06
CA ASN A 36 -2.62 3.60 21.74
C ASN A 36 -1.12 3.82 21.79
N PHE A 37 -0.34 2.74 21.96
CA PHE A 37 1.11 2.81 21.94
C PHE A 37 1.63 3.10 20.53
N LYS A 38 1.10 2.40 19.51
CA LYS A 38 1.41 2.69 18.10
C LYS A 38 1.15 4.15 17.76
N LYS A 39 -0.01 4.69 18.13
CA LYS A 39 -0.32 6.10 17.89
C LYS A 39 0.66 7.04 18.59
N LEU A 40 1.09 6.74 19.81
CA LEU A 40 2.09 7.55 20.50
C LEU A 40 3.44 7.47 19.79
N TYR A 41 3.83 6.27 19.33
CA TYR A 41 5.04 6.05 18.55
C TYR A 41 5.02 6.84 17.24
N ASP A 42 3.95 6.75 16.46
CA ASP A 42 3.76 7.46 15.19
C ASP A 42 3.74 9.00 15.38
N ASP A 43 3.11 9.49 16.47
CA ASP A 43 3.11 10.90 16.86
C ASP A 43 4.50 11.40 17.34
N SER A 44 5.45 10.48 17.54
CA SER A 44 6.83 10.73 17.98
C SER A 44 7.85 10.65 16.83
N ASP A 45 7.40 10.51 15.60
CA ASP A 45 8.22 10.35 14.40
C ASP A 45 9.11 11.58 14.21
N VAL A 46 10.44 11.35 14.26
CA VAL A 46 11.46 12.39 14.13
C VAL A 46 11.51 13.04 12.75
N THR A 47 10.96 12.39 11.74
CA THR A 47 10.89 12.94 10.38
C THR A 47 9.75 13.94 10.20
N LYS A 48 8.76 13.92 11.10
CA LYS A 48 7.55 14.76 11.09
C LYS A 48 7.57 15.82 12.18
N ARG A 49 8.55 16.72 12.12
CA ARG A 49 8.70 17.83 13.09
C ARG A 49 7.98 19.08 12.59
N ASN A 50 7.45 19.85 13.56
CA ASN A 50 6.90 21.18 13.27
C ASN A 50 8.04 22.21 13.07
N ALA A 51 7.67 23.46 12.75
CA ALA A 51 8.63 24.55 12.55
C ALA A 51 9.57 24.80 13.76
N ASN A 52 9.15 24.42 14.96
CA ASN A 52 9.95 24.52 16.20
C ASN A 52 10.80 23.25 16.47
N GLY A 53 10.89 22.33 15.51
CA GLY A 53 11.66 21.10 15.64
C GLY A 53 11.05 20.03 16.55
N GLN A 54 9.79 20.18 16.98
CA GLN A 54 9.11 19.26 17.87
C GLN A 54 8.21 18.29 17.11
N THR A 55 8.22 17.02 17.56
CA THR A 55 7.22 16.04 17.11
C THR A 55 5.85 16.34 17.72
N ARG A 56 4.80 15.72 17.18
CA ARG A 56 3.43 15.92 17.67
C ARG A 56 3.22 15.51 19.12
N SER A 57 3.87 14.44 19.58
CA SER A 57 3.86 14.00 20.98
C SER A 57 4.78 14.84 21.87
N GLY A 58 5.84 15.39 21.32
CA GLY A 58 6.99 15.98 22.02
C GLY A 58 8.03 14.98 22.49
N LEU A 59 7.84 13.68 22.16
CA LEU A 59 8.83 12.61 22.31
C LEU A 59 9.49 12.34 20.95
N TYR A 60 10.58 11.58 20.99
CA TYR A 60 11.27 11.09 19.79
C TYR A 60 11.23 9.56 19.81
N SER A 61 10.65 8.96 18.78
CA SER A 61 10.60 7.51 18.66
C SER A 61 11.98 6.93 18.31
N LEU A 62 12.33 5.85 18.99
CA LEU A 62 13.48 5.01 18.69
C LEU A 62 12.99 3.57 18.59
N PHE A 63 13.32 2.90 17.53
CA PHE A 63 13.10 1.48 17.36
C PHE A 63 14.44 0.74 17.50
N ILE A 64 14.47 -0.30 18.32
CA ILE A 64 15.63 -1.17 18.47
C ILE A 64 15.19 -2.54 17.91
N PRO A 65 15.74 -2.97 16.77
CA PRO A 65 15.48 -4.30 16.23
C PRO A 65 15.95 -5.40 17.17
N MET A 66 15.27 -6.56 17.15
CA MET A 66 15.56 -7.65 18.07
C MET A 66 16.98 -8.17 17.94
N GLU A 67 17.54 -8.17 16.76
CA GLU A 67 18.89 -8.68 16.49
C GLU A 67 20.01 -7.90 17.20
N TRP A 68 19.73 -6.69 17.66
CA TRP A 68 20.71 -5.87 18.39
C TRP A 68 20.88 -6.26 19.85
N ASN A 69 19.92 -6.94 20.43
CA ASN A 69 19.94 -7.26 21.87
C ASN A 69 19.30 -8.61 22.20
N TYR A 70 19.44 -9.59 21.31
CA TYR A 70 18.88 -10.91 21.56
C TYR A 70 19.85 -11.75 22.42
N GLU A 71 19.40 -12.12 23.60
CA GLU A 71 20.19 -12.89 24.56
C GLU A 71 20.64 -14.23 23.94
N GLY A 72 21.90 -14.59 24.18
CA GLY A 72 22.52 -15.78 23.59
C GLY A 72 23.21 -15.54 22.23
N TYR A 73 22.99 -14.40 21.60
CA TYR A 73 23.62 -14.00 20.33
C TYR A 73 24.48 -12.72 20.46
N ILE A 74 24.91 -12.43 21.68
CA ILE A 74 25.85 -11.34 21.98
C ILE A 74 27.19 -11.97 22.37
N ASP A 75 28.26 -11.51 21.74
CA ASP A 75 29.61 -12.01 22.02
C ASP A 75 30.16 -11.55 23.39
N SER A 76 31.30 -12.06 23.78
CA SER A 76 31.95 -11.72 25.04
C SER A 76 32.40 -10.24 25.14
N TYR A 77 32.39 -9.51 24.04
CA TYR A 77 32.69 -8.07 23.97
C TYR A 77 31.42 -7.21 23.98
N GLY A 78 30.23 -7.82 23.96
CA GLY A 78 28.98 -7.12 23.95
C GLY A 78 28.43 -6.76 22.56
N TYR A 79 29.00 -7.32 21.49
CA TYR A 79 28.49 -7.09 20.12
C TYR A 79 27.52 -8.18 19.65
N PRO A 80 26.45 -7.81 18.94
CA PRO A 80 25.53 -8.80 18.39
C PRO A 80 26.19 -9.59 17.25
N VAL A 81 25.98 -10.90 17.24
CA VAL A 81 26.43 -11.81 16.19
C VAL A 81 25.31 -11.97 15.16
N PHE A 82 25.31 -11.12 14.13
CA PHE A 82 24.24 -11.07 13.12
C PHE A 82 24.22 -12.29 12.22
N GLU A 83 25.35 -12.65 11.65
CA GLU A 83 25.51 -13.78 10.73
C GLU A 83 26.18 -14.95 11.42
N THR A 84 25.97 -16.16 10.91
CA THR A 84 26.62 -17.37 11.42
C THR A 84 28.14 -17.22 11.31
N PRO A 85 28.86 -17.26 12.45
CA PRO A 85 30.28 -17.00 12.47
C PRO A 85 31.06 -18.16 11.84
N GLN A 86 32.05 -17.82 11.03
CA GLN A 86 32.98 -18.81 10.44
C GLN A 86 34.06 -19.25 11.43
N GLU A 87 34.35 -18.43 12.41
CA GLU A 87 35.29 -18.74 13.49
C GLU A 87 34.57 -18.95 14.83
N LYS A 88 35.24 -19.53 15.81
CA LYS A 88 34.62 -19.77 17.11
C LYS A 88 34.38 -18.45 17.86
N VAL A 89 33.15 -18.09 18.03
CA VAL A 89 32.70 -16.93 18.83
C VAL A 89 32.07 -17.44 20.12
N PHE A 90 32.34 -16.78 21.22
CA PHE A 90 31.80 -17.12 22.54
C PHE A 90 31.01 -15.96 23.10
N GLY A 91 29.91 -16.25 23.75
CA GLY A 91 29.13 -15.30 24.53
C GLY A 91 29.77 -14.94 25.85
N PRO A 92 29.17 -14.00 26.63
CA PRO A 92 29.73 -13.48 27.90
C PRO A 92 30.01 -14.56 28.94
N HIS A 93 29.33 -15.69 28.88
CA HIS A 93 29.52 -16.82 29.82
C HIS A 93 30.33 -17.98 29.23
N GLY A 94 31.05 -17.74 28.15
CA GLY A 94 31.87 -18.76 27.49
C GLY A 94 31.07 -19.79 26.69
N THR A 95 29.80 -19.58 26.48
CA THR A 95 28.94 -20.42 25.64
C THR A 95 29.23 -20.16 24.15
N PRO A 96 29.55 -21.19 23.36
CA PRO A 96 29.82 -20.97 21.94
C PRO A 96 28.57 -20.58 21.16
N ILE A 97 28.67 -19.50 20.37
CA ILE A 97 27.64 -19.06 19.45
C ILE A 97 27.90 -19.72 18.10
N LYS A 98 26.99 -20.59 17.69
CA LYS A 98 27.13 -21.42 16.48
C LYS A 98 26.34 -20.88 15.29
N LEU A 99 25.34 -20.06 15.54
CA LEU A 99 24.39 -19.55 14.56
C LEU A 99 24.30 -18.03 14.72
N GLY A 100 24.11 -17.30 13.64
CA GLY A 100 23.80 -15.88 13.68
C GLY A 100 22.35 -15.63 14.11
N VAL A 101 22.09 -14.50 14.75
CA VAL A 101 20.74 -14.15 15.23
C VAL A 101 19.73 -13.99 14.07
N ILE A 102 20.18 -13.56 12.91
CA ILE A 102 19.32 -13.42 11.73
C ILE A 102 18.86 -14.78 11.23
N GLU A 103 19.78 -15.72 11.07
CA GLU A 103 19.49 -17.09 10.66
C GLU A 103 18.62 -17.84 11.69
N TYR A 104 18.87 -17.61 12.99
CA TYR A 104 17.99 -18.11 14.04
C TYR A 104 16.55 -17.60 13.86
N TRP A 105 16.39 -16.30 13.67
CA TRP A 105 15.09 -15.67 13.49
C TRP A 105 14.36 -16.20 12.23
N GLU A 106 15.07 -16.39 11.13
CA GLU A 106 14.53 -16.96 9.89
C GLU A 106 14.07 -18.41 10.09
N ASN A 107 14.85 -19.22 10.83
CA ASN A 107 14.47 -20.59 11.17
C ASN A 107 13.19 -20.66 12.03
N GLU A 108 13.04 -19.74 13.01
CA GLU A 108 11.82 -19.65 13.82
C GLU A 108 10.62 -19.24 12.96
N VAL A 109 10.77 -18.28 12.05
CA VAL A 109 9.73 -17.86 11.10
C VAL A 109 9.31 -19.02 10.21
N GLU A 110 10.26 -19.77 9.67
CA GLU A 110 9.97 -20.94 8.83
C GLU A 110 9.24 -22.03 9.62
N GLY A 111 9.66 -22.26 10.87
CA GLY A 111 8.97 -23.21 11.76
C GLY A 111 7.53 -22.85 12.11
N LEU A 112 7.21 -21.55 12.12
CA LEU A 112 5.87 -21.04 12.42
C LEU A 112 4.99 -20.78 11.18
N LYS A 113 5.45 -21.13 10.00
CA LYS A 113 4.80 -20.82 8.72
C LYS A 113 3.35 -21.29 8.62
N GLU A 114 3.06 -22.45 9.21
CA GLU A 114 1.70 -23.02 9.23
C GLU A 114 0.84 -22.52 10.41
N ASP A 115 1.47 -21.90 11.42
CA ASP A 115 0.78 -21.31 12.57
C ASP A 115 0.76 -19.78 12.44
N GLN A 116 -0.30 -19.26 11.85
CA GLN A 116 -0.46 -17.84 11.56
C GLN A 116 -0.52 -16.97 12.82
N ASP A 117 -1.19 -17.45 13.88
CA ASP A 117 -1.33 -16.71 15.14
C ASP A 117 0.03 -16.69 15.88
N GLY A 118 0.73 -17.83 15.91
CA GLY A 118 2.08 -17.95 16.46
C GLY A 118 3.11 -17.10 15.70
N LEU A 119 3.04 -17.09 14.39
CA LEU A 119 3.92 -16.28 13.54
C LEU A 119 3.72 -14.78 13.80
N ASN A 120 2.50 -14.30 13.87
CA ASN A 120 2.23 -12.89 14.16
C ASN A 120 2.65 -12.50 15.57
N GLU A 121 2.45 -13.40 16.56
CA GLU A 121 2.94 -13.21 17.92
C GLU A 121 4.47 -13.11 17.95
N PHE A 122 5.17 -14.01 17.25
CA PHE A 122 6.62 -14.02 17.15
C PHE A 122 7.15 -12.71 16.54
N TYR A 123 6.56 -12.25 15.44
CA TYR A 123 6.94 -10.97 14.83
C TYR A 123 6.78 -9.78 15.77
N ARG A 124 5.76 -9.77 16.61
CA ARG A 124 5.55 -8.69 17.59
C ARG A 124 6.51 -8.75 18.75
N GLN A 125 6.83 -9.96 19.22
CA GLN A 125 7.75 -10.15 20.35
C GLN A 125 9.20 -9.94 19.94
N PHE A 126 9.55 -10.35 18.72
CA PHE A 126 10.91 -10.30 18.17
C PHE A 126 10.95 -9.54 16.84
N PRO A 127 10.61 -8.24 16.86
CA PRO A 127 10.48 -7.46 15.64
C PRO A 127 11.84 -7.05 15.09
N ARG A 128 12.07 -7.27 13.79
CA ARG A 128 13.20 -6.70 13.05
C ARG A 128 12.86 -5.35 12.43
N THR A 129 11.59 -5.05 12.29
CA THR A 129 11.10 -3.77 11.75
C THR A 129 9.96 -3.21 12.59
N THR A 130 9.69 -1.93 12.47
CA THR A 130 8.52 -1.30 13.12
C THR A 130 7.20 -1.90 12.61
N LYS A 131 7.18 -2.41 11.39
CA LYS A 131 6.00 -3.09 10.84
C LYS A 131 5.76 -4.44 11.51
N HIS A 132 6.82 -5.20 11.79
CA HIS A 132 6.71 -6.42 12.60
C HIS A 132 6.14 -6.09 13.99
N ALA A 133 6.68 -5.06 14.64
CA ALA A 133 6.25 -4.66 15.98
C ALA A 133 4.76 -4.27 16.05
N PHE A 134 4.21 -3.68 15.00
CA PHE A 134 2.85 -3.16 14.99
C PHE A 134 1.91 -3.89 14.02
N ARG A 135 2.13 -5.18 13.78
CA ARG A 135 1.22 -6.01 12.98
C ARG A 135 -0.18 -6.00 13.58
N ASP A 136 -1.17 -5.78 12.72
CA ASP A 136 -2.58 -5.86 13.09
C ASP A 136 -3.09 -7.28 12.84
N GLU A 137 -3.72 -7.86 13.85
CA GLU A 137 -4.36 -9.17 13.80
C GLU A 137 -5.87 -9.07 13.79
N SER A 138 -6.40 -7.97 13.34
CA SER A 138 -7.84 -7.76 13.33
C SER A 138 -8.55 -8.96 12.68
N LYS A 139 -9.13 -9.82 13.53
CA LYS A 139 -9.99 -10.95 13.11
C LYS A 139 -11.23 -10.49 12.34
N MET A 140 -11.41 -9.17 12.22
CA MET A 140 -12.46 -8.49 11.48
C MET A 140 -12.05 -8.16 10.03
N SER A 141 -10.81 -8.43 9.62
CA SER A 141 -10.40 -8.23 8.24
C SER A 141 -10.94 -9.33 7.34
N LEU A 142 -11.55 -8.96 6.21
CA LEU A 142 -11.93 -9.87 5.14
C LEU A 142 -10.71 -10.44 4.39
N PHE A 143 -9.54 -9.83 4.58
CA PHE A 143 -8.31 -10.21 3.90
C PHE A 143 -7.39 -10.99 4.84
N ASN A 144 -6.63 -11.92 4.27
CA ASN A 144 -5.56 -12.61 4.99
C ASN A 144 -4.39 -11.64 5.23
N LEU A 145 -4.39 -11.00 6.40
CA LEU A 145 -3.39 -9.99 6.76
C LEU A 145 -1.98 -10.54 6.78
N THR A 146 -1.78 -11.81 7.11
CA THR A 146 -0.45 -12.41 7.10
C THR A 146 0.14 -12.47 5.69
N LYS A 147 -0.65 -12.91 4.71
CA LYS A 147 -0.19 -12.92 3.31
C LYS A 147 0.10 -11.50 2.80
N ILE A 148 -0.70 -10.53 3.23
CA ILE A 148 -0.46 -9.12 2.90
C ILE A 148 0.87 -8.65 3.49
N TYR A 149 1.13 -8.94 4.77
CA TYR A 149 2.40 -8.56 5.40
C TYR A 149 3.60 -9.28 4.79
N GLN A 150 3.48 -10.57 4.46
CA GLN A 150 4.54 -11.29 3.74
C GLN A 150 4.85 -10.65 2.39
N GLN A 151 3.83 -10.22 1.65
CA GLN A 151 4.02 -9.53 0.38
C GLN A 151 4.65 -8.14 0.57
N ILE A 152 4.27 -7.41 1.63
CA ILE A 152 4.88 -6.12 1.96
C ILE A 152 6.36 -6.30 2.30
N ASP A 153 6.67 -7.27 3.16
CA ASP A 153 8.05 -7.58 3.55
C ASP A 153 8.88 -7.99 2.32
N TYR A 154 8.36 -8.87 1.46
CA TYR A 154 9.00 -9.24 0.20
C TYR A 154 9.27 -8.05 -0.71
N ASN A 155 8.31 -7.13 -0.85
CA ASN A 155 8.45 -5.93 -1.68
C ASN A 155 9.52 -4.97 -1.14
N GLU A 156 9.80 -4.99 0.16
CA GLU A 156 10.82 -4.14 0.79
C GLU A 156 12.21 -4.76 0.76
N GLU A 157 12.32 -6.06 0.96
CA GLU A 157 13.58 -6.81 0.96
C GLU A 157 14.10 -7.08 -0.46
N ALA A 158 13.19 -7.45 -1.37
CA ALA A 158 13.59 -7.69 -2.73
C ALA A 158 14.08 -6.38 -3.37
N ALA A 159 15.07 -6.48 -4.24
CA ALA A 159 15.48 -5.40 -5.14
C ALA A 159 14.34 -4.91 -6.06
N SER A 160 13.09 -5.07 -5.64
CA SER A 160 11.85 -4.66 -6.29
C SER A 160 11.78 -3.16 -6.53
N ALA A 161 12.49 -2.35 -5.76
CA ALA A 161 12.67 -0.92 -6.02
C ALA A 161 13.26 -0.64 -7.41
N ALA A 162 13.99 -1.60 -8.00
CA ALA A 162 14.54 -1.50 -9.35
C ALA A 162 13.50 -1.77 -10.47
N VAL A 163 12.35 -2.33 -10.13
CA VAL A 163 11.31 -2.74 -11.12
C VAL A 163 10.20 -1.69 -11.24
N VAL A 164 10.04 -0.82 -10.24
CA VAL A 164 8.97 0.19 -10.23
C VAL A 164 9.43 1.46 -10.91
N THR A 165 8.72 1.84 -11.97
CA THR A 165 8.94 3.11 -12.68
C THR A 165 7.84 4.10 -12.32
N LYS A 166 8.23 5.30 -11.89
CA LYS A 166 7.29 6.42 -11.72
C LYS A 166 7.15 7.21 -13.01
N GLY A 167 5.94 7.71 -13.25
CA GLY A 167 5.70 8.57 -14.43
C GLY A 167 4.28 9.08 -14.50
N ASN A 168 3.97 9.69 -15.65
CA ASN A 168 2.62 10.15 -15.97
C ASN A 168 2.22 9.73 -17.39
N PHE A 169 0.94 9.53 -17.59
CA PHE A 169 0.38 9.37 -18.94
C PHE A 169 0.04 10.72 -19.54
N GLN A 170 0.20 10.84 -20.83
CA GLN A 170 -0.11 12.05 -21.59
C GLN A 170 -0.68 11.68 -22.94
N TRP A 171 -1.65 12.46 -23.41
CA TRP A 171 -2.06 12.40 -24.82
C TRP A 171 -0.93 12.85 -25.74
N GLU A 172 -0.72 12.14 -26.81
CA GLU A 172 0.30 12.45 -27.80
C GLU A 172 0.11 13.88 -28.32
N ASN A 173 1.18 14.69 -28.26
CA ASN A 173 1.17 16.13 -28.58
C ASN A 173 0.13 16.96 -27.80
N GLY A 174 -0.37 16.48 -26.67
CA GLY A 174 -1.41 17.14 -25.87
C GLY A 174 -2.80 17.11 -26.48
N ILE A 175 -3.01 16.38 -27.59
CA ILE A 175 -4.30 16.30 -28.30
C ILE A 175 -5.10 15.14 -27.71
N LYS A 176 -6.23 15.46 -27.06
CA LYS A 176 -7.13 14.46 -26.45
C LYS A 176 -7.68 13.46 -27.48
N ASP A 177 -7.91 12.24 -27.02
CA ASP A 177 -8.47 11.15 -27.81
C ASP A 177 -7.59 10.64 -28.96
N THR A 178 -6.30 11.00 -28.92
CA THR A 178 -5.27 10.43 -29.78
C THR A 178 -4.61 9.23 -29.10
N ARG A 179 -3.36 8.99 -29.38
CA ARG A 179 -2.54 7.99 -28.70
C ARG A 179 -2.11 8.51 -27.32
N VAL A 180 -1.99 7.63 -26.33
CA VAL A 180 -1.44 7.92 -25.01
C VAL A 180 0.01 7.46 -24.96
N VAL A 181 0.87 8.27 -24.37
CA VAL A 181 2.29 7.99 -24.14
C VAL A 181 2.55 8.00 -22.64
N PHE A 182 3.33 7.04 -22.15
CA PHE A 182 3.85 7.05 -20.79
C PHE A 182 5.20 7.76 -20.75
N SER A 183 5.33 8.75 -19.90
CA SER A 183 6.55 9.52 -19.69
C SER A 183 7.12 9.25 -18.29
N PRO A 184 8.28 8.56 -18.18
CA PRO A 184 8.96 8.37 -16.90
C PRO A 184 9.28 9.71 -16.24
N ASN A 185 8.94 9.86 -14.96
CA ASN A 185 9.17 11.06 -14.17
C ASN A 185 9.27 10.69 -12.69
N LYS A 186 10.36 11.08 -12.03
CA LYS A 186 10.56 10.80 -10.58
C LYS A 186 9.47 11.40 -9.69
N ASN A 187 8.84 12.50 -10.14
CA ASN A 187 7.73 13.16 -9.46
C ASN A 187 6.36 12.76 -10.05
N GLY A 188 6.31 11.71 -10.88
CA GLY A 188 5.08 11.18 -11.44
C GLY A 188 4.19 10.56 -10.37
N ASN A 189 2.90 10.51 -10.66
CA ASN A 189 1.89 9.99 -9.73
C ASN A 189 1.57 8.52 -9.93
N PHE A 190 1.94 7.96 -11.08
CA PHE A 190 1.75 6.55 -11.40
C PHE A 190 2.99 5.74 -11.02
N TYR A 191 2.77 4.61 -10.38
CA TYR A 191 3.77 3.58 -10.12
C TYR A 191 3.46 2.39 -11.02
N ILE A 192 4.38 2.04 -11.92
CA ILE A 192 4.18 0.92 -12.83
C ILE A 192 5.35 -0.07 -12.76
N THR A 193 5.04 -1.35 -12.85
CA THR A 193 6.01 -2.45 -12.85
C THR A 193 6.10 -3.13 -14.22
N TRP A 194 5.14 -2.89 -15.10
CA TRP A 194 5.10 -3.45 -16.42
C TRP A 194 4.55 -2.47 -17.47
N VAL A 195 5.27 -2.32 -18.55
CA VAL A 195 4.86 -1.55 -19.74
C VAL A 195 4.58 -2.55 -20.86
N PRO A 196 3.38 -2.56 -21.45
CA PRO A 196 3.07 -3.49 -22.51
C PRO A 196 3.94 -3.25 -23.75
N PRO A 197 4.29 -4.28 -24.53
CA PRO A 197 4.92 -4.15 -25.84
C PRO A 197 4.15 -3.17 -26.73
N THR A 198 4.86 -2.52 -27.65
CA THR A 198 4.31 -1.42 -28.46
C THR A 198 3.07 -1.82 -29.26
N ASN A 199 3.00 -3.06 -29.73
CA ASN A 199 1.84 -3.62 -30.44
C ASN A 199 0.58 -3.82 -29.58
N LEU A 200 0.74 -3.83 -28.26
CA LEU A 200 -0.38 -3.94 -27.30
C LEU A 200 -0.77 -2.57 -26.72
N GLN A 201 0.07 -1.54 -26.90
CA GLN A 201 -0.26 -0.20 -26.43
C GLN A 201 -1.34 0.46 -27.29
N ASN A 202 -2.25 1.19 -26.62
CA ASN A 202 -3.32 1.96 -27.25
C ASN A 202 -4.24 1.13 -28.19
N ARG A 203 -4.42 -0.12 -27.88
CA ARG A 203 -5.23 -1.03 -28.68
C ARG A 203 -6.72 -0.78 -28.42
N LEU A 204 -7.41 -0.25 -29.42
CA LEU A 204 -8.82 0.13 -29.33
C LEU A 204 -9.62 -0.55 -30.44
N ILE A 205 -10.87 -0.89 -30.11
CA ILE A 205 -11.88 -1.38 -31.05
C ILE A 205 -13.01 -0.35 -31.08
N ILE A 206 -13.38 0.14 -32.26
CA ILE A 206 -14.47 1.12 -32.40
C ILE A 206 -15.69 0.40 -32.99
N LYS A 207 -16.79 0.44 -32.27
CA LYS A 207 -18.10 -0.10 -32.72
C LYS A 207 -19.19 0.95 -32.52
N ASN A 208 -19.87 1.34 -33.58
CA ASN A 208 -20.95 2.33 -33.54
C ASN A 208 -20.55 3.66 -32.85
N GLY A 209 -19.31 4.14 -33.07
CA GLY A 209 -18.79 5.35 -32.48
C GLY A 209 -18.34 5.23 -31.03
N ILE A 210 -18.47 4.05 -30.40
CA ILE A 210 -18.03 3.77 -29.04
C ILE A 210 -16.68 3.04 -29.10
N LYS A 211 -15.73 3.50 -28.28
CA LYS A 211 -14.42 2.90 -28.12
C LYS A 211 -14.45 1.82 -27.04
N TYR A 212 -13.89 0.67 -27.37
CA TYR A 212 -13.77 -0.52 -26.50
C TYR A 212 -12.29 -0.86 -26.29
N PRO A 213 -11.94 -1.48 -25.16
CA PRO A 213 -10.57 -1.96 -24.92
C PRO A 213 -10.23 -3.10 -25.89
N GLY A 214 -9.06 -3.04 -26.52
CA GLY A 214 -8.59 -4.11 -27.40
C GLY A 214 -7.89 -5.27 -26.70
N ASN A 215 -7.53 -5.08 -25.42
CA ASN A 215 -6.82 -6.05 -24.57
C ASN A 215 -7.66 -6.49 -23.37
N GLU A 216 -8.99 -6.54 -23.50
CA GLU A 216 -9.89 -6.93 -22.38
C GLU A 216 -9.62 -8.34 -21.82
N HIS A 217 -8.99 -9.20 -22.62
CA HIS A 217 -8.60 -10.55 -22.24
C HIS A 217 -7.33 -10.60 -21.37
N MET A 218 -6.54 -9.54 -21.30
CA MET A 218 -5.25 -9.51 -20.60
C MET A 218 -5.36 -9.09 -19.14
N GLY A 219 -6.37 -8.32 -18.76
CA GLY A 219 -6.50 -7.79 -17.42
C GLY A 219 -7.63 -6.76 -17.31
N ALA A 220 -7.64 -6.10 -16.15
CA ALA A 220 -8.61 -5.03 -15.89
C ALA A 220 -8.07 -4.06 -14.84
N PHE A 221 -8.66 -2.87 -14.78
CA PHE A 221 -8.44 -1.89 -13.73
C PHE A 221 -9.58 -1.94 -12.71
N GLY A 222 -9.22 -1.80 -11.42
CA GLY A 222 -10.14 -1.50 -10.33
C GLY A 222 -9.98 -0.03 -9.92
N CYS A 223 -11.08 0.69 -9.71
CA CYS A 223 -11.02 2.10 -9.35
C CYS A 223 -12.06 2.48 -8.28
N ASP A 224 -11.58 3.10 -7.20
CA ASP A 224 -12.40 3.90 -6.28
C ASP A 224 -12.18 5.38 -6.60
N SER A 225 -13.22 6.06 -7.05
CA SER A 225 -13.17 7.46 -7.47
C SER A 225 -13.83 8.38 -6.43
N TYR A 226 -13.69 9.69 -6.63
CA TYR A 226 -14.39 10.71 -5.85
C TYR A 226 -15.08 11.71 -6.76
N ASP A 227 -16.23 12.25 -6.30
CA ASP A 227 -17.03 13.18 -7.10
C ASP A 227 -16.74 14.66 -6.81
N ILE A 228 -16.25 14.99 -5.61
CA ILE A 228 -16.06 16.35 -5.15
C ILE A 228 -14.57 16.67 -5.06
N SER A 229 -14.14 17.70 -5.77
CA SER A 229 -12.73 18.13 -5.82
C SER A 229 -12.25 18.75 -4.51
N GLY A 230 -13.09 19.56 -3.85
CA GLY A 230 -12.81 20.21 -2.58
C GLY A 230 -13.60 19.62 -1.41
N THR A 231 -12.97 19.60 -0.23
CA THR A 231 -13.65 19.36 1.04
C THR A 231 -13.43 20.54 1.94
N VAL A 232 -14.43 20.87 2.78
CA VAL A 232 -14.38 22.00 3.71
C VAL A 232 -13.15 21.92 4.63
N ASP A 233 -12.71 20.72 4.95
CA ASP A 233 -11.60 20.45 5.88
C ASP A 233 -10.25 20.17 5.20
N GLY A 234 -10.16 20.22 3.88
CA GLY A 234 -8.96 19.79 3.13
C GLY A 234 -8.57 18.32 3.28
N LYS A 235 -9.42 17.48 3.90
CA LYS A 235 -9.19 16.08 4.26
C LYS A 235 -9.94 15.09 3.37
N GLY A 236 -10.14 15.41 2.11
CA GLY A 236 -10.80 14.49 1.18
C GLY A 236 -10.01 13.19 0.96
N SER A 237 -10.72 12.06 0.81
CA SER A 237 -10.10 10.80 0.41
C SER A 237 -9.48 10.92 -0.97
N ASN A 238 -8.34 10.25 -1.18
CA ASN A 238 -7.75 10.11 -2.51
C ASN A 238 -8.64 9.21 -3.38
N GLY A 239 -8.56 9.40 -4.69
CA GLY A 239 -8.98 8.37 -5.63
C GLY A 239 -7.88 7.34 -5.79
N SER A 240 -8.23 6.10 -6.13
CA SER A 240 -7.29 5.03 -6.40
C SER A 240 -7.60 4.29 -7.69
N LEU A 241 -6.55 3.88 -8.40
CA LEU A 241 -6.62 3.03 -9.58
C LEU A 241 -5.54 1.96 -9.45
N HIS A 242 -5.94 0.71 -9.60
CA HIS A 242 -5.02 -0.43 -9.62
C HIS A 242 -5.26 -1.26 -10.88
N GLY A 243 -4.17 -1.63 -11.56
CA GLY A 243 -4.20 -2.50 -12.72
C GLY A 243 -3.74 -3.90 -12.38
N LEU A 244 -4.53 -4.91 -12.74
CA LEU A 244 -4.23 -6.32 -12.53
C LEU A 244 -4.26 -7.07 -13.87
N THR A 245 -3.16 -7.78 -14.19
CA THR A 245 -3.15 -8.74 -15.31
C THR A 245 -3.71 -10.08 -14.86
N LYS A 246 -4.28 -10.81 -15.79
CA LYS A 246 -4.68 -12.21 -15.65
C LYS A 246 -3.93 -13.06 -16.67
N PHE A 247 -4.06 -14.36 -16.57
CA PHE A 247 -3.48 -15.26 -17.58
C PHE A 247 -4.00 -14.89 -18.97
N SER A 248 -3.08 -14.72 -19.91
CA SER A 248 -3.32 -14.50 -21.33
C SER A 248 -2.24 -15.19 -22.17
N MET A 249 -2.48 -15.31 -23.48
CA MET A 249 -1.48 -15.84 -24.42
C MET A 249 -0.54 -14.75 -24.96
N GLU A 250 -0.71 -13.51 -24.51
CA GLU A 250 0.12 -12.36 -24.88
C GLU A 250 1.35 -12.26 -23.98
N ASP A 251 2.32 -11.45 -24.37
CA ASP A 251 3.51 -11.15 -23.57
C ASP A 251 3.17 -10.20 -22.41
N SER A 252 2.62 -10.77 -21.35
CA SER A 252 2.24 -10.08 -20.11
C SER A 252 2.51 -10.92 -18.88
N PRO A 253 2.84 -10.30 -17.73
CA PRO A 253 2.90 -11.02 -16.45
C PRO A 253 1.52 -11.61 -16.11
N VAL A 254 1.50 -12.70 -15.35
CA VAL A 254 0.27 -13.39 -14.93
C VAL A 254 -0.05 -13.05 -13.48
N ASP A 255 -1.33 -12.77 -13.20
CA ASP A 255 -1.84 -12.46 -11.86
C ASP A 255 -1.00 -11.40 -11.12
N HIS A 256 -0.62 -10.34 -11.85
CA HIS A 256 0.31 -9.33 -11.39
C HIS A 256 -0.34 -7.94 -11.32
N PHE A 257 -0.20 -7.28 -10.16
CA PHE A 257 -0.52 -5.87 -10.02
C PHE A 257 0.56 -5.03 -10.70
N PHE A 258 0.25 -4.46 -11.87
CA PHE A 258 1.23 -3.77 -12.71
C PHE A 258 1.17 -2.24 -12.62
N LEU A 259 0.09 -1.69 -12.06
CA LEU A 259 -0.08 -0.24 -11.94
C LEU A 259 -0.78 0.12 -10.64
N GLU A 260 -0.25 1.16 -9.99
CA GLU A 260 -0.88 1.86 -8.89
C GLU A 260 -0.91 3.37 -9.18
N TYR A 261 -2.05 3.99 -8.93
CA TYR A 261 -2.24 5.44 -8.92
C TYR A 261 -3.15 5.84 -7.77
N ILE A 262 -2.59 6.48 -6.76
CA ILE A 262 -3.33 6.96 -5.58
C ILE A 262 -3.06 8.46 -5.48
N ALA A 263 -4.06 9.27 -5.83
CA ALA A 263 -3.90 10.71 -5.88
C ALA A 263 -5.21 11.46 -5.65
N ARG A 264 -5.07 12.73 -5.28
CA ARG A 264 -6.14 13.71 -5.25
C ARG A 264 -5.67 14.98 -5.93
N PRO A 265 -5.68 15.07 -7.28
CA PRO A 265 -5.35 16.29 -7.99
C PRO A 265 -6.33 17.43 -7.65
N GLN A 266 -6.01 18.65 -8.09
CA GLN A 266 -6.78 19.85 -7.78
C GLN A 266 -8.26 19.76 -8.18
N THR A 267 -8.55 19.05 -9.26
CA THR A 267 -9.94 18.79 -9.70
C THR A 267 -10.14 17.31 -9.95
N ALA A 268 -11.38 16.84 -9.75
CA ALA A 268 -11.75 15.45 -10.02
C ALA A 268 -11.61 15.11 -11.52
N GLU A 269 -11.80 16.10 -12.40
CA GLU A 269 -11.66 15.95 -13.86
C GLU A 269 -10.23 15.57 -14.27
N ILE A 270 -9.20 16.06 -13.56
CA ILE A 270 -7.80 15.67 -13.80
C ILE A 270 -7.64 14.18 -13.45
N PHE A 271 -8.15 13.75 -12.30
CA PHE A 271 -8.13 12.35 -11.91
C PHE A 271 -8.85 11.45 -12.94
N PHE A 272 -10.02 11.89 -13.43
CA PHE A 272 -10.79 11.12 -14.42
C PHE A 272 -10.06 11.02 -15.76
N GLU A 273 -9.36 12.07 -16.16
CA GLU A 273 -8.56 12.08 -17.39
C GLU A 273 -7.33 11.18 -17.24
N ASP A 274 -6.64 11.22 -16.10
CA ASP A 274 -5.50 10.36 -15.78
C ASP A 274 -5.91 8.87 -15.82
N VAL A 275 -7.03 8.53 -15.21
CA VAL A 275 -7.60 7.17 -15.23
C VAL A 275 -7.95 6.74 -16.64
N LEU A 276 -8.57 7.61 -17.44
CA LEU A 276 -8.91 7.32 -18.84
C LEU A 276 -7.65 7.05 -19.67
N MET A 277 -6.62 7.90 -19.52
CA MET A 277 -5.35 7.71 -20.24
C MET A 277 -4.68 6.39 -19.89
N ALA A 278 -4.67 6.00 -18.61
CA ALA A 278 -4.13 4.70 -18.20
C ALA A 278 -4.90 3.54 -18.88
N CYS A 279 -6.23 3.56 -18.84
CA CYS A 279 -7.07 2.54 -19.49
C CYS A 279 -6.80 2.47 -21.01
N VAL A 280 -6.69 3.61 -21.68
CA VAL A 280 -6.42 3.68 -23.13
C VAL A 280 -5.02 3.16 -23.46
N PHE A 281 -3.99 3.55 -22.69
CA PHE A 281 -2.62 3.11 -22.92
C PHE A 281 -2.48 1.59 -22.87
N TYR A 282 -3.07 0.96 -21.85
CA TYR A 282 -3.06 -0.49 -21.70
C TYR A 282 -4.11 -1.20 -22.57
N GLY A 283 -5.09 -0.50 -23.09
CA GLY A 283 -6.21 -1.08 -23.84
C GLY A 283 -7.05 -2.03 -22.99
N MET A 284 -7.13 -1.82 -21.68
CA MET A 284 -7.83 -2.69 -20.72
C MET A 284 -9.07 -2.03 -20.11
N PRO A 285 -10.12 -2.82 -19.78
CA PRO A 285 -11.34 -2.29 -19.18
C PRO A 285 -11.16 -1.89 -17.72
N ILE A 286 -12.14 -1.14 -17.21
CA ILE A 286 -12.18 -0.66 -15.82
C ILE A 286 -13.48 -1.08 -15.13
N LEU A 287 -13.36 -1.61 -13.91
CA LEU A 287 -14.45 -1.77 -12.97
C LEU A 287 -14.33 -0.67 -11.90
N ALA A 288 -15.30 0.23 -11.85
CA ALA A 288 -15.32 1.32 -10.89
C ALA A 288 -16.63 1.31 -10.09
N GLU A 289 -16.57 1.88 -8.87
CA GLU A 289 -17.80 2.11 -8.11
C GLU A 289 -18.72 3.11 -8.82
N ASN A 290 -20.00 2.78 -8.90
CA ASN A 290 -21.00 3.66 -9.52
C ASN A 290 -21.82 4.49 -8.51
N ASN A 291 -21.56 4.37 -7.22
CA ASN A 291 -22.11 5.26 -6.18
C ASN A 291 -21.60 6.70 -6.33
N LYS A 292 -20.43 6.85 -6.97
CA LYS A 292 -19.79 8.12 -7.36
C LYS A 292 -19.65 8.12 -8.90
N PRO A 293 -20.72 8.40 -9.64
CA PRO A 293 -20.80 8.05 -11.06
C PRO A 293 -20.07 9.02 -12.00
N ARG A 294 -19.51 10.14 -11.53
CA ARG A 294 -18.91 11.18 -12.39
C ARG A 294 -17.79 10.67 -13.27
N LEU A 295 -16.93 9.77 -12.75
CA LEU A 295 -15.89 9.11 -13.53
C LEU A 295 -16.48 8.36 -14.72
N LEU A 296 -17.50 7.52 -14.48
CA LEU A 296 -18.14 6.70 -15.49
C LEU A 296 -18.91 7.54 -16.53
N TYR A 297 -19.54 8.64 -16.10
CA TYR A 297 -20.10 9.63 -17.01
C TYR A 297 -19.04 10.36 -17.84
N HIS A 298 -17.85 10.58 -17.29
CA HIS A 298 -16.72 11.14 -18.05
C HIS A 298 -16.30 10.18 -19.18
N PHE A 299 -16.14 8.88 -18.90
CA PHE A 299 -15.87 7.87 -19.92
C PHE A 299 -16.95 7.84 -21.00
N ARG A 300 -18.22 7.82 -20.61
CA ARG A 300 -19.34 7.83 -21.55
C ARG A 300 -19.33 9.07 -22.46
N ARG A 301 -19.21 10.25 -21.89
CA ARG A 301 -19.20 11.53 -22.65
C ARG A 301 -18.06 11.64 -23.64
N ARG A 302 -16.93 10.99 -23.33
CA ARG A 302 -15.74 10.93 -24.19
C ARG A 302 -15.78 9.80 -25.22
N GLY A 303 -16.89 9.03 -25.28
CA GLY A 303 -17.04 7.90 -26.20
C GLY A 303 -16.32 6.61 -25.77
N TYR A 304 -15.90 6.51 -24.51
CA TYR A 304 -15.19 5.35 -23.93
C TYR A 304 -16.10 4.49 -23.04
N ARG A 305 -17.42 4.55 -23.21
CA ARG A 305 -18.36 3.69 -22.42
C ARG A 305 -17.99 2.21 -22.50
N GLY A 306 -17.42 1.77 -23.62
CA GLY A 306 -17.00 0.37 -23.82
C GLY A 306 -15.88 -0.09 -22.89
N PHE A 307 -15.14 0.83 -22.26
CA PHE A 307 -14.14 0.51 -21.25
C PHE A 307 -14.74 0.23 -19.87
N SER A 308 -15.92 0.79 -19.57
CA SER A 308 -16.56 0.60 -18.27
C SER A 308 -17.22 -0.78 -18.22
N MET A 309 -16.69 -1.67 -17.38
CA MET A 309 -17.26 -3.00 -17.16
C MET A 309 -18.65 -2.90 -16.53
N ASN A 310 -19.52 -3.81 -16.91
CA ASN A 310 -20.73 -4.08 -16.14
C ASN A 310 -20.41 -5.10 -15.05
N ARG A 311 -21.30 -5.22 -14.09
CA ARG A 311 -21.20 -6.20 -13.00
C ARG A 311 -21.08 -7.62 -13.58
N PRO A 312 -20.02 -8.39 -13.26
CA PRO A 312 -19.76 -9.70 -13.89
C PRO A 312 -20.73 -10.79 -13.41
N ASP A 313 -21.33 -10.64 -12.23
CA ASP A 313 -22.26 -11.59 -11.62
C ASP A 313 -23.69 -11.50 -12.17
N LYS A 314 -23.99 -10.47 -12.97
CA LYS A 314 -25.35 -10.25 -13.50
C LYS A 314 -25.41 -10.25 -15.02
N VAL A 315 -26.41 -10.94 -15.52
CA VAL A 315 -26.79 -10.81 -16.95
C VAL A 315 -27.30 -9.40 -17.25
N TYR A 316 -26.93 -8.86 -18.39
CA TYR A 316 -27.26 -7.49 -18.82
C TYR A 316 -28.73 -7.09 -18.60
N ALA A 317 -29.68 -8.02 -18.85
CA ALA A 317 -31.12 -7.78 -18.65
C ALA A 317 -31.53 -7.48 -17.20
N LYS A 318 -30.72 -7.96 -16.23
CA LYS A 318 -30.94 -7.76 -14.78
C LYS A 318 -30.22 -6.55 -14.18
N LEU A 319 -29.42 -5.83 -14.99
CA LEU A 319 -28.78 -4.60 -14.60
C LEU A 319 -29.79 -3.45 -14.46
N SER A 320 -29.56 -2.55 -13.53
CA SER A 320 -30.33 -1.29 -13.42
C SER A 320 -30.13 -0.42 -14.66
N VAL A 321 -31.00 0.58 -14.84
CA VAL A 321 -30.88 1.54 -15.95
C VAL A 321 -29.51 2.25 -15.90
N THR A 322 -29.08 2.68 -14.73
CA THR A 322 -27.79 3.36 -14.54
C THR A 322 -26.61 2.44 -14.87
N GLU A 323 -26.63 1.18 -14.40
CA GLU A 323 -25.56 0.21 -14.71
C GLU A 323 -25.48 -0.07 -16.22
N ARG A 324 -26.60 -0.16 -16.91
CA ARG A 324 -26.61 -0.30 -18.38
C ARG A 324 -26.05 0.92 -19.10
N GLU A 325 -26.35 2.10 -18.56
CA GLU A 325 -25.94 3.38 -19.13
C GLU A 325 -24.44 3.66 -18.97
N ILE A 326 -23.89 3.50 -17.78
CA ILE A 326 -22.50 3.89 -17.45
C ILE A 326 -21.61 2.73 -17.00
N GLY A 327 -22.16 1.58 -16.63
CA GLY A 327 -21.40 0.46 -16.06
C GLY A 327 -21.12 0.63 -14.57
N GLY A 328 -20.07 -0.05 -14.11
CA GLY A 328 -19.62 0.00 -12.74
C GLY A 328 -20.35 -0.96 -11.81
N ILE A 329 -19.97 -0.93 -10.54
CA ILE A 329 -20.52 -1.76 -9.48
C ILE A 329 -21.04 -0.89 -8.34
N PRO A 330 -22.29 -1.09 -7.86
CA PRO A 330 -22.78 -0.37 -6.69
C PRO A 330 -22.14 -0.93 -5.40
N ASN A 331 -21.66 -0.04 -4.54
CA ASN A 331 -21.14 -0.39 -3.23
C ASN A 331 -22.23 -0.29 -2.16
N SER A 332 -23.39 -0.94 -2.37
CA SER A 332 -24.57 -0.74 -1.53
C SER A 332 -24.91 -1.89 -0.59
N SER A 333 -24.21 -3.04 -0.68
CA SER A 333 -24.42 -4.17 0.22
C SER A 333 -23.11 -4.95 0.45
N GLN A 334 -22.99 -5.59 1.63
CA GLN A 334 -21.87 -6.48 1.95
C GLN A 334 -21.71 -7.64 0.96
N ASP A 335 -22.83 -8.13 0.39
CA ASP A 335 -22.85 -9.23 -0.58
C ASP A 335 -22.22 -8.87 -1.94
N ILE A 336 -21.93 -7.59 -2.18
CA ILE A 336 -21.32 -7.11 -3.43
C ILE A 336 -19.80 -6.91 -3.25
N ILE A 337 -19.36 -6.75 -2.01
CA ILE A 337 -17.96 -6.53 -1.65
C ILE A 337 -17.21 -7.87 -1.51
N GLN A 338 -17.93 -8.96 -1.25
CA GLN A 338 -17.42 -10.34 -1.23
C GLN A 338 -17.34 -10.93 -2.64
#